data_950e308231082c703ed572df1c96d8fe
#
_entry.id   950e308231082c703ed572df1c96d8fe
#
_cell.length_a   1.000
_cell.length_b   1.000
_cell.length_c   1.000
_cell.angle_alpha   90.00
_cell.angle_beta   90.00
_cell.angle_gamma   90.00
#
_symmetry.space_group_name_H-M   'P 1'
#
loop_
_entity.id
_entity.type
_entity.pdbx_description
1 polymer ?
#
loop_
_entity_poly.entity_id
_entity_poly.type
_entity_poly.pdbx_seq_one_letter_code
_entity_poly.pdbx_strand_id
1 'polypeptide(L)'
;MVLAGPGLARAGGAGPASRRRGWALRAAAAACAVSLAAYLAEMAWHPGPMLNWYDLSVYDQAGLVARSLPRLLYAWRLHPGIKFTYTPFAAVVFAAGSLLPWVVLRWLMTAASLAAVAGTVWFTLGALGWRGRSRVGALLGLTAVALWIEPVQRALHLGQIELVLMALIAWDLCQSDDRKWKGAGVGLAAGIKLVPLIFIPYLLLAGKRRQAAVATAAFAVTVAIGFAALPHASARWWLTGYFLHSSNVGDVGSLLNQSVYALVVRSAGGVRAATPAWLGLCAVITALGLAAAARLHRRGRPVAGWLTCALTGLLVSPVSWDHHWVWIVPVLVVLADAAVRARGAARWGYAALAAAVAALFGAWPDHWAGPGALVPQGLLGFFTGPHPVHLKYHLYGLQVIGWNLYVLAGVALFALAVVTAARPRPVRAWPRPRGR
;
A
#
# COMPACT_ATOMS: atom_id res chain seq x y z
N MET A 1 7.55 61.44 43.82
CA MET A 1 7.36 60.07 44.28
C MET A 1 5.96 59.67 43.78
N VAL A 2 5.93 59.02 42.55
CA VAL A 2 4.70 58.56 41.90
C VAL A 2 4.84 57.10 41.70
N LEU A 3 4.07 56.29 42.43
CA LEU A 3 4.02 54.85 42.39
C LEU A 3 3.28 54.41 41.11
N ALA A 4 3.99 53.76 40.17
CA ALA A 4 3.40 53.06 39.05
C ALA A 4 2.83 51.70 39.52
N GLY A 5 1.49 51.54 39.39
CA GLY A 5 0.79 50.29 39.69
C GLY A 5 1.12 49.20 38.65
N PRO A 6 1.03 47.89 39.02
CA PRO A 6 1.34 46.78 38.10
C PRO A 6 0.27 46.64 37.03
N GLY A 7 0.69 46.76 35.75
CA GLY A 7 -0.16 46.51 34.59
C GLY A 7 -0.64 45.08 34.56
N LEU A 8 -1.94 44.88 34.66
CA LEU A 8 -2.61 43.62 34.41
C LEU A 8 -2.32 43.14 32.98
N ALA A 9 -1.49 42.12 32.87
CA ALA A 9 -1.28 41.38 31.60
C ALA A 9 -2.65 40.84 31.14
N ARG A 10 -3.21 41.44 30.08
CA ARG A 10 -4.40 40.94 29.41
C ARG A 10 -4.06 39.51 28.88
N ALA A 11 -4.72 38.52 29.45
CA ALA A 11 -4.74 37.17 28.90
C ALA A 11 -5.25 37.27 27.47
N GLY A 12 -4.34 37.17 26.51
CA GLY A 12 -4.63 37.22 25.07
C GLY A 12 -5.52 36.04 24.68
N GLY A 13 -6.82 36.27 24.60
CA GLY A 13 -7.77 35.28 24.09
C GLY A 13 -7.37 34.86 22.70
N ALA A 14 -7.29 33.54 22.47
CA ALA A 14 -6.94 32.96 21.17
C ALA A 14 -7.86 33.55 20.08
N GLY A 15 -7.27 34.17 19.06
CA GLY A 15 -8.00 34.80 17.96
C GLY A 15 -8.87 33.80 17.17
N PRO A 16 -9.84 34.25 16.35
CA PRO A 16 -10.81 33.39 15.64
C PRO A 16 -10.16 32.28 14.80
N ALA A 17 -9.02 32.54 14.21
CA ALA A 17 -8.26 31.56 13.41
C ALA A 17 -7.65 30.45 14.27
N SER A 18 -7.20 30.73 15.49
CA SER A 18 -6.66 29.74 16.42
C SER A 18 -7.79 28.88 17.03
N ARG A 19 -8.95 29.45 17.28
CA ARG A 19 -10.15 28.71 17.72
C ARG A 19 -10.65 27.78 16.65
N ARG A 20 -10.76 28.20 15.37
CA ARG A 20 -11.13 27.35 14.23
C ARG A 20 -10.17 26.17 14.03
N ARG A 21 -8.85 26.39 14.16
CA ARG A 21 -7.84 25.33 14.08
C ARG A 21 -7.97 24.33 15.24
N GLY A 22 -8.31 24.80 16.44
CA GLY A 22 -8.56 23.93 17.60
C GLY A 22 -9.79 23.04 17.39
N TRP A 23 -10.87 23.59 16.85
CA TRP A 23 -12.08 22.83 16.53
C TRP A 23 -11.83 21.76 15.46
N ALA A 24 -11.14 22.08 14.37
CA ALA A 24 -10.81 21.13 13.33
C ALA A 24 -9.97 19.93 13.86
N LEU A 25 -9.02 20.20 14.76
CA LEU A 25 -8.23 19.14 15.39
C LEU A 25 -9.10 18.25 16.29
N ARG A 26 -9.98 18.84 17.09
CA ARG A 26 -10.91 18.07 17.95
C ARG A 26 -11.86 17.23 17.13
N ALA A 27 -12.43 17.77 16.04
CA ALA A 27 -13.29 17.04 15.13
C ALA A 27 -12.57 15.85 14.47
N ALA A 28 -11.33 16.06 14.01
CA ALA A 28 -10.51 14.97 13.45
C ALA A 28 -10.16 13.90 14.49
N ALA A 29 -9.87 14.30 15.73
CA ALA A 29 -9.62 13.36 16.82
C ALA A 29 -10.88 12.55 17.18
N ALA A 30 -12.03 13.21 17.26
CA ALA A 30 -13.30 12.55 17.50
C ALA A 30 -13.65 11.57 16.37
N ALA A 31 -13.50 11.99 15.11
CA ALA A 31 -13.73 11.13 13.95
C ALA A 31 -12.81 9.89 13.97
N CYS A 32 -11.53 10.08 14.31
CA CYS A 32 -10.59 8.98 14.43
C CYS A 32 -10.95 8.03 15.58
N ALA A 33 -11.32 8.57 16.74
CA ALA A 33 -11.74 7.76 17.89
C ALA A 33 -13.03 6.98 17.60
N VAL A 34 -14.02 7.61 16.98
CA VAL A 34 -15.29 6.95 16.57
C VAL A 34 -15.01 5.89 15.52
N SER A 35 -14.18 6.18 14.52
CA SER A 35 -13.79 5.21 13.47
C SER A 35 -13.10 4.00 14.07
N LEU A 36 -12.13 4.22 14.96
CA LEU A 36 -11.42 3.12 15.62
C LEU A 36 -12.35 2.33 16.56
N ALA A 37 -13.18 3.01 17.33
CA ALA A 37 -14.15 2.37 18.23
C ALA A 37 -15.16 1.52 17.44
N ALA A 38 -15.68 2.05 16.31
CA ALA A 38 -16.57 1.30 15.42
C ALA A 38 -15.88 0.06 14.83
N TYR A 39 -14.63 0.19 14.39
CA TYR A 39 -13.84 -0.94 13.88
C TYR A 39 -13.60 -2.00 14.96
N LEU A 40 -13.23 -1.59 16.18
CA LEU A 40 -13.01 -2.50 17.31
C LEU A 40 -14.33 -3.16 17.79
N ALA A 41 -15.44 -2.41 17.76
CA ALA A 41 -16.75 -2.97 18.07
C ALA A 41 -17.17 -4.04 17.05
N GLU A 42 -16.95 -3.77 15.76
CA GLU A 42 -17.20 -4.72 14.69
C GLU A 42 -16.36 -6.00 14.84
N MET A 43 -15.07 -5.85 15.19
CA MET A 43 -14.19 -6.98 15.53
C MET A 43 -14.67 -7.78 16.74
N ALA A 44 -15.24 -7.13 17.75
CA ALA A 44 -15.72 -7.78 18.95
C ALA A 44 -17.04 -8.55 18.70
N TRP A 45 -17.91 -8.00 17.86
CA TRP A 45 -19.20 -8.63 17.52
C TRP A 45 -19.08 -9.72 16.45
N HIS A 46 -18.13 -9.57 15.51
CA HIS A 46 -17.92 -10.50 14.39
C HIS A 46 -16.45 -10.95 14.33
N PRO A 47 -15.89 -11.59 15.37
CA PRO A 47 -14.45 -11.87 15.44
C PRO A 47 -13.97 -12.79 14.32
N GLY A 48 -14.74 -13.80 13.93
CA GLY A 48 -14.37 -14.71 12.85
C GLY A 48 -14.31 -14.05 11.47
N PRO A 49 -15.38 -13.35 11.04
CA PRO A 49 -15.40 -12.61 9.78
C PRO A 49 -14.40 -11.47 9.72
N MET A 50 -14.16 -10.76 10.83
CA MET A 50 -13.29 -9.57 10.84
C MET A 50 -11.81 -9.90 10.97
N LEU A 51 -11.44 -10.96 11.68
CA LEU A 51 -10.05 -11.34 11.93
C LEU A 51 -9.88 -12.86 11.90
N ASN A 52 -9.52 -13.43 10.78
CA ASN A 52 -9.19 -14.84 10.69
C ASN A 52 -7.68 -15.14 10.75
N TRP A 53 -6.83 -14.11 10.54
CA TRP A 53 -5.37 -14.23 10.52
C TRP A 53 -4.84 -15.36 9.63
N TYR A 54 -5.52 -15.64 8.54
CA TYR A 54 -5.22 -16.76 7.67
C TYR A 54 -3.78 -16.73 7.16
N ASP A 55 -3.35 -15.59 6.60
CA ASP A 55 -1.99 -15.47 6.08
C ASP A 55 -0.94 -15.38 7.19
N LEU A 56 -1.30 -14.80 8.35
CA LEU A 56 -0.44 -14.87 9.52
C LEU A 56 -0.20 -16.30 9.98
N SER A 57 -1.24 -17.16 9.90
CA SER A 57 -1.08 -18.59 10.22
C SER A 57 -0.13 -19.30 9.25
N VAL A 58 -0.13 -18.89 7.97
CA VAL A 58 0.85 -19.36 6.98
C VAL A 58 2.26 -18.92 7.35
N TYR A 59 2.43 -17.66 7.83
CA TYR A 59 3.74 -17.18 8.28
C TYR A 59 4.24 -17.91 9.51
N ASP A 60 3.39 -18.14 10.50
CA ASP A 60 3.70 -18.89 11.72
C ASP A 60 4.13 -20.31 11.39
N GLN A 61 3.32 -21.04 10.61
CA GLN A 61 3.64 -22.40 10.18
C GLN A 61 4.91 -22.46 9.32
N ALA A 62 5.13 -21.49 8.41
CA ALA A 62 6.37 -21.40 7.64
C ALA A 62 7.59 -21.19 8.54
N GLY A 63 7.44 -20.37 9.59
CA GLY A 63 8.46 -20.18 10.62
C GLY A 63 8.78 -21.46 11.38
N LEU A 64 7.78 -22.21 11.78
CA LEU A 64 7.93 -23.52 12.41
C LEU A 64 8.65 -24.52 11.48
N VAL A 65 8.23 -24.61 10.23
CA VAL A 65 8.86 -25.49 9.22
C VAL A 65 10.30 -25.06 8.94
N ALA A 66 10.57 -23.75 8.86
CA ALA A 66 11.93 -23.25 8.66
C ALA A 66 12.89 -23.65 9.81
N ARG A 67 12.38 -23.76 11.04
CA ARG A 67 13.17 -24.15 12.21
C ARG A 67 13.33 -25.66 12.36
N SER A 68 12.30 -26.43 12.07
CA SER A 68 12.25 -27.88 12.35
C SER A 68 12.53 -28.75 11.13
N LEU A 69 12.08 -28.33 9.94
CA LEU A 69 12.14 -29.11 8.68
C LEU A 69 12.56 -28.21 7.49
N PRO A 70 13.68 -27.48 7.54
CA PRO A 70 14.01 -26.40 6.58
C PRO A 70 14.07 -26.87 5.12
N ARG A 71 14.40 -28.12 4.86
CA ARG A 71 14.41 -28.70 3.49
C ARG A 71 13.01 -28.79 2.88
N LEU A 72 11.96 -28.84 3.70
CA LEU A 72 10.58 -28.99 3.25
C LEU A 72 9.85 -27.65 3.07
N LEU A 73 10.46 -26.50 3.36
CA LEU A 73 9.81 -25.19 3.37
C LEU A 73 8.93 -24.92 2.14
N TYR A 74 9.40 -25.21 0.95
CA TYR A 74 8.67 -25.02 -0.31
C TYR A 74 7.98 -26.30 -0.84
N ALA A 75 8.11 -27.40 -0.14
CA ALA A 75 7.39 -28.66 -0.45
C ALA A 75 6.19 -28.87 0.47
N TRP A 76 6.26 -28.32 1.69
CA TRP A 76 5.21 -28.43 2.70
C TRP A 76 3.96 -27.67 2.29
N ARG A 77 2.82 -28.28 2.45
CA ARG A 77 1.53 -27.61 2.31
C ARG A 77 1.07 -27.14 3.69
N LEU A 78 1.14 -25.86 3.92
CA LEU A 78 0.83 -25.24 5.22
C LEU A 78 -0.69 -25.29 5.54
N HIS A 79 -1.51 -25.31 4.49
CA HIS A 79 -2.95 -25.51 4.54
C HIS A 79 -3.37 -26.28 3.28
N PRO A 80 -4.51 -26.98 3.23
CA PRO A 80 -4.93 -27.67 2.01
C PRO A 80 -4.84 -26.78 0.78
N GLY A 81 -3.89 -27.07 -0.09
CA GLY A 81 -3.65 -26.31 -1.33
C GLY A 81 -2.71 -25.10 -1.27
N ILE A 82 -2.30 -24.62 -0.08
CA ILE A 82 -1.43 -23.43 0.04
C ILE A 82 0.03 -23.83 0.23
N LYS A 83 0.89 -23.13 -0.51
CA LYS A 83 2.34 -23.25 -0.43
C LYS A 83 2.92 -21.96 0.15
N PHE A 84 4.09 -22.07 0.77
CA PHE A 84 4.86 -20.89 1.13
C PHE A 84 5.44 -20.24 -0.14
N THR A 85 5.17 -18.95 -0.32
CA THR A 85 5.49 -18.22 -1.55
C THR A 85 6.30 -16.94 -1.32
N TYR A 86 6.82 -16.79 -0.11
CA TYR A 86 7.75 -15.72 0.26
C TYR A 86 9.20 -16.17 0.14
N THR A 87 10.14 -15.22 0.21
CA THR A 87 11.57 -15.49 0.13
C THR A 87 12.07 -16.33 1.30
N PRO A 88 13.25 -16.98 1.20
CA PRO A 88 13.88 -17.65 2.34
C PRO A 88 14.16 -16.72 3.51
N PHE A 89 14.55 -15.46 3.24
CA PHE A 89 14.72 -14.44 4.28
C PHE A 89 13.43 -14.16 5.04
N ALA A 90 12.30 -14.08 4.36
CA ALA A 90 11.00 -13.94 5.03
C ALA A 90 10.73 -15.10 5.99
N ALA A 91 11.05 -16.34 5.60
CA ALA A 91 10.93 -17.50 6.48
C ALA A 91 11.82 -17.38 7.72
N VAL A 92 13.03 -16.82 7.61
CA VAL A 92 13.89 -16.53 8.77
C VAL A 92 13.24 -15.51 9.71
N VAL A 93 12.62 -14.44 9.16
CA VAL A 93 11.89 -13.45 9.95
C VAL A 93 10.68 -14.10 10.64
N PHE A 94 9.92 -14.91 9.91
CA PHE A 94 8.75 -15.61 10.44
C PHE A 94 9.14 -16.69 11.46
N ALA A 95 10.31 -17.30 11.34
CA ALA A 95 10.85 -18.23 12.33
C ALA A 95 11.03 -17.56 13.71
N ALA A 96 11.45 -16.29 13.75
CA ALA A 96 11.48 -15.53 14.99
C ALA A 96 10.07 -15.24 15.54
N GLY A 97 9.13 -14.91 14.66
CA GLY A 97 7.71 -14.73 15.02
C GLY A 97 7.07 -15.98 15.62
N SER A 98 7.37 -17.17 15.06
CA SER A 98 6.86 -18.46 15.51
C SER A 98 7.38 -18.94 16.87
N LEU A 99 8.22 -18.15 17.53
CA LEU A 99 8.60 -18.36 18.94
C LEU A 99 7.57 -17.78 19.92
N LEU A 100 6.72 -16.88 19.44
CA LEU A 100 5.72 -16.23 20.27
C LEU A 100 4.46 -17.11 20.37
N PRO A 101 3.75 -17.09 21.50
CA PRO A 101 2.43 -17.68 21.58
C PRO A 101 1.49 -17.08 20.49
N TRP A 102 0.69 -17.89 19.85
CA TRP A 102 -0.21 -17.47 18.78
C TRP A 102 -1.06 -16.23 19.12
N VAL A 103 -1.58 -16.18 20.35
CA VAL A 103 -2.37 -15.03 20.83
C VAL A 103 -1.52 -13.73 20.81
N VAL A 104 -0.25 -13.81 21.21
CA VAL A 104 0.65 -12.66 21.21
C VAL A 104 0.99 -12.24 19.78
N LEU A 105 1.34 -13.21 18.92
CA LEU A 105 1.72 -12.96 17.53
C LEU A 105 0.61 -12.25 16.75
N ARG A 106 -0.64 -12.73 16.84
CA ARG A 106 -1.78 -12.15 16.11
C ARG A 106 -2.09 -10.72 16.53
N TRP A 107 -2.07 -10.41 17.83
CA TRP A 107 -2.34 -9.07 18.31
C TRP A 107 -1.17 -8.12 18.07
N LEU A 108 0.06 -8.60 18.14
CA LEU A 108 1.25 -7.84 17.78
C LEU A 108 1.21 -7.45 16.27
N MET A 109 0.87 -8.40 15.38
CA MET A 109 0.72 -8.12 13.95
C MET A 109 -0.41 -7.11 13.70
N THR A 110 -1.56 -7.26 14.36
CA THR A 110 -2.68 -6.33 14.21
C THR A 110 -2.28 -4.92 14.66
N ALA A 111 -1.64 -4.79 15.83
CA ALA A 111 -1.16 -3.51 16.35
C ALA A 111 -0.09 -2.88 15.43
N ALA A 112 0.87 -3.69 14.94
CA ALA A 112 1.89 -3.25 14.00
C ALA A 112 1.26 -2.77 12.67
N SER A 113 0.23 -3.46 12.17
CA SER A 113 -0.49 -3.09 10.97
C SER A 113 -1.26 -1.76 11.13
N LEU A 114 -1.95 -1.56 12.25
CA LEU A 114 -2.61 -0.29 12.56
C LEU A 114 -1.61 0.87 12.68
N ALA A 115 -0.51 0.64 13.38
CA ALA A 115 0.59 1.61 13.48
C ALA A 115 1.23 1.91 12.11
N ALA A 116 1.33 0.90 11.24
CA ALA A 116 1.85 1.05 9.88
C ALA A 116 0.95 1.93 9.01
N VAL A 117 -0.38 1.81 9.09
CA VAL A 117 -1.33 2.70 8.40
C VAL A 117 -1.11 4.15 8.86
N ALA A 118 -1.13 4.40 10.17
CA ALA A 118 -0.91 5.73 10.73
C ALA A 118 0.50 6.26 10.37
N GLY A 119 1.52 5.41 10.44
CA GLY A 119 2.90 5.73 10.06
C GLY A 119 3.01 6.14 8.59
N THR A 120 2.37 5.40 7.68
CA THR A 120 2.36 5.73 6.24
C THR A 120 1.73 7.10 5.98
N VAL A 121 0.58 7.39 6.60
CA VAL A 121 -0.07 8.71 6.53
C VAL A 121 0.86 9.79 7.07
N TRP A 122 1.48 9.55 8.24
CA TRP A 122 2.41 10.48 8.88
C TRP A 122 3.62 10.78 7.99
N PHE A 123 4.31 9.78 7.45
CA PHE A 123 5.49 9.97 6.63
C PHE A 123 5.14 10.72 5.33
N THR A 124 4.04 10.33 4.67
CA THR A 124 3.56 10.97 3.45
C THR A 124 3.20 12.45 3.67
N LEU A 125 2.44 12.77 4.72
CA LEU A 125 2.15 14.16 5.11
C LEU A 125 3.41 14.97 5.37
N GLY A 126 4.39 14.36 6.06
CA GLY A 126 5.67 15.00 6.33
C GLY A 126 6.45 15.34 5.06
N ALA A 127 6.49 14.43 4.11
CA ALA A 127 7.13 14.61 2.81
C ALA A 127 6.41 15.65 1.94
N LEU A 128 5.09 15.80 2.11
CA LEU A 128 4.28 16.87 1.50
C LEU A 128 4.41 18.22 2.21
N GLY A 129 5.20 18.31 3.29
CA GLY A 129 5.47 19.58 3.97
C GLY A 129 4.48 19.96 5.08
N TRP A 130 3.57 19.06 5.49
CA TRP A 130 2.71 19.30 6.64
C TRP A 130 3.50 19.32 7.95
N ARG A 131 3.14 20.23 8.87
CA ARG A 131 3.84 20.41 10.15
C ARG A 131 2.87 20.71 11.28
N GLY A 132 3.30 20.51 12.52
CA GLY A 132 2.57 20.90 13.73
C GLY A 132 1.14 20.34 13.80
N ARG A 133 0.23 21.12 14.37
CA ARG A 133 -1.17 20.73 14.60
C ARG A 133 -1.94 20.35 13.33
N SER A 134 -1.62 20.97 12.19
CA SER A 134 -2.28 20.62 10.91
C SER A 134 -1.91 19.22 10.44
N ARG A 135 -0.64 18.80 10.63
CA ARG A 135 -0.20 17.43 10.33
C ARG A 135 -0.89 16.41 11.22
N VAL A 136 -1.05 16.72 12.53
CA VAL A 136 -1.76 15.83 13.46
C VAL A 136 -3.23 15.71 13.10
N GLY A 137 -3.91 16.83 12.81
CA GLY A 137 -5.32 16.81 12.40
C GLY A 137 -5.54 16.03 11.09
N ALA A 138 -4.65 16.23 10.10
CA ALA A 138 -4.71 15.46 8.84
C ALA A 138 -4.39 13.98 9.06
N LEU A 139 -3.42 13.64 9.92
CA LEU A 139 -3.13 12.26 10.31
C LEU A 139 -4.39 11.58 10.85
N LEU A 140 -5.04 12.18 11.84
CA LEU A 140 -6.21 11.58 12.50
C LEU A 140 -7.37 11.40 11.51
N GLY A 141 -7.69 12.45 10.73
CA GLY A 141 -8.79 12.38 9.76
C GLY A 141 -8.54 11.37 8.64
N LEU A 142 -7.31 11.33 8.09
CA LEU A 142 -6.97 10.40 7.01
C LEU A 142 -6.81 8.96 7.51
N THR A 143 -6.34 8.75 8.74
CA THR A 143 -6.30 7.42 9.36
C THR A 143 -7.71 6.91 9.61
N ALA A 144 -8.63 7.78 10.06
CA ALA A 144 -10.05 7.42 10.22
C ALA A 144 -10.65 6.91 8.92
N VAL A 145 -10.36 7.57 7.79
CA VAL A 145 -10.80 7.11 6.44
C VAL A 145 -10.09 5.83 6.04
N ALA A 146 -8.77 5.75 6.25
CA ALA A 146 -7.96 4.60 5.84
C ALA A 146 -8.40 3.28 6.47
N LEU A 147 -8.94 3.31 7.71
CA LEU A 147 -9.47 2.12 8.37
C LEU A 147 -10.69 1.51 7.66
N TRP A 148 -11.39 2.30 6.82
CA TRP A 148 -12.55 1.84 6.04
C TRP A 148 -12.24 1.61 4.56
N ILE A 149 -10.97 1.56 4.20
CA ILE A 149 -10.52 1.14 2.87
C ILE A 149 -10.40 -0.37 2.85
N GLU A 150 -11.06 -1.03 1.90
CA GLU A 150 -11.13 -2.50 1.82
C GLU A 150 -9.75 -3.16 1.81
N PRO A 151 -8.76 -2.74 1.01
CA PRO A 151 -7.41 -3.32 1.06
C PRO A 151 -6.76 -3.27 2.46
N VAL A 152 -7.06 -2.24 3.25
CA VAL A 152 -6.55 -2.13 4.63
C VAL A 152 -7.27 -3.11 5.55
N GLN A 153 -8.60 -3.14 5.50
CA GLN A 153 -9.38 -4.09 6.31
C GLN A 153 -9.06 -5.54 5.94
N ARG A 154 -8.89 -5.82 4.64
CA ARG A 154 -8.53 -7.15 4.15
C ARG A 154 -7.13 -7.57 4.63
N ALA A 155 -6.16 -6.66 4.59
CA ALA A 155 -4.83 -6.93 5.12
C ALA A 155 -4.84 -7.16 6.64
N LEU A 156 -5.65 -6.41 7.40
CA LEU A 156 -5.86 -6.63 8.84
C LEU A 156 -6.54 -7.97 9.12
N HIS A 157 -7.62 -8.29 8.38
CA HIS A 157 -8.36 -9.52 8.47
C HIS A 157 -7.48 -10.77 8.28
N LEU A 158 -6.62 -10.75 7.27
CA LEU A 158 -5.72 -11.85 6.95
C LEU A 158 -4.45 -11.87 7.82
N GLY A 159 -4.15 -10.79 8.55
CA GLY A 159 -2.88 -10.61 9.24
C GLY A 159 -1.70 -10.46 8.29
N GLN A 160 -1.91 -9.76 7.16
CA GLN A 160 -0.93 -9.57 6.10
C GLN A 160 0.17 -8.58 6.46
N ILE A 161 1.39 -8.87 5.97
CA ILE A 161 2.56 -8.04 6.21
C ILE A 161 2.61 -6.78 5.32
N GLU A 162 1.76 -6.66 4.31
CA GLU A 162 1.78 -5.58 3.32
C GLU A 162 1.72 -4.18 3.92
N LEU A 163 0.90 -3.98 4.96
CA LEU A 163 0.81 -2.68 5.64
C LEU A 163 2.14 -2.28 6.26
N VAL A 164 2.84 -3.25 6.87
CA VAL A 164 4.15 -3.04 7.47
C VAL A 164 5.21 -2.74 6.40
N LEU A 165 5.19 -3.49 5.28
CA LEU A 165 6.10 -3.26 4.16
C LEU A 165 5.84 -1.91 3.50
N MET A 166 4.58 -1.52 3.29
CA MET A 166 4.22 -0.20 2.79
C MET A 166 4.75 0.93 3.69
N ALA A 167 4.57 0.80 5.00
CA ALA A 167 5.07 1.79 5.96
C ALA A 167 6.59 1.86 5.98
N LEU A 168 7.28 0.73 5.90
CA LEU A 168 8.75 0.66 5.82
C LEU A 168 9.28 1.38 4.58
N ILE A 169 8.67 1.13 3.42
CA ILE A 169 9.05 1.78 2.16
C ILE A 169 8.73 3.28 2.21
N ALA A 170 7.53 3.65 2.69
CA ALA A 170 7.16 5.06 2.82
C ALA A 170 8.09 5.81 3.78
N TRP A 171 8.41 5.21 4.93
CA TRP A 171 9.37 5.76 5.87
C TRP A 171 10.75 5.99 5.21
N ASP A 172 11.27 4.99 4.52
CA ASP A 172 12.58 5.06 3.87
C ASP A 172 12.61 6.15 2.77
N LEU A 173 11.64 6.13 1.85
CA LEU A 173 11.59 7.07 0.73
C LEU A 173 11.29 8.51 1.16
N CYS A 174 10.61 8.71 2.29
CA CYS A 174 10.32 10.03 2.88
C CYS A 174 11.46 10.61 3.73
N GLN A 175 12.55 9.86 3.96
CA GLN A 175 13.74 10.37 4.65
C GLN A 175 14.42 11.48 3.85
N SER A 176 15.21 12.32 4.56
CA SER A 176 16.15 13.25 3.91
C SER A 176 17.14 12.51 3.04
N ASP A 177 17.50 13.09 1.90
CA ASP A 177 18.49 12.50 0.99
C ASP A 177 19.90 12.41 1.61
N ASP A 178 20.19 13.16 2.68
CA ASP A 178 21.47 13.14 3.38
C ASP A 178 21.69 11.86 4.19
N ARG A 179 20.64 11.15 4.54
CA ARG A 179 20.74 9.90 5.31
C ARG A 179 21.47 8.83 4.51
N LYS A 180 22.62 8.37 5.06
CA LYS A 180 23.52 7.40 4.39
C LYS A 180 22.83 6.06 4.10
N TRP A 181 21.92 5.64 4.98
CA TRP A 181 21.21 4.36 4.90
C TRP A 181 19.86 4.44 4.14
N LYS A 182 19.48 5.61 3.60
CA LYS A 182 18.25 5.74 2.78
C LYS A 182 18.32 4.82 1.56
N GLY A 183 17.34 3.98 1.38
CA GLY A 183 17.27 2.86 0.46
C GLY A 183 17.24 1.49 1.19
N ALA A 184 17.73 1.41 2.43
CA ALA A 184 17.80 0.15 3.17
C ALA A 184 16.40 -0.43 3.46
N GLY A 185 15.41 0.40 3.77
CA GLY A 185 14.03 -0.02 3.97
C GLY A 185 13.42 -0.65 2.72
N VAL A 186 13.69 -0.08 1.54
CA VAL A 186 13.29 -0.67 0.25
C VAL A 186 13.95 -2.04 0.05
N GLY A 187 15.26 -2.15 0.28
CA GLY A 187 15.98 -3.41 0.13
C GLY A 187 15.50 -4.49 1.10
N LEU A 188 15.26 -4.14 2.36
CA LEU A 188 14.71 -5.04 3.37
C LEU A 188 13.29 -5.51 3.01
N ALA A 189 12.42 -4.59 2.58
CA ALA A 189 11.08 -4.93 2.12
C ALA A 189 11.13 -5.89 0.91
N ALA A 190 12.05 -5.64 -0.05
CA ALA A 190 12.29 -6.51 -1.19
C ALA A 190 12.80 -7.90 -0.78
N GLY A 191 13.58 -7.96 0.30
CA GLY A 191 14.05 -9.20 0.90
C GLY A 191 12.93 -10.06 1.48
N ILE A 192 11.86 -9.46 1.96
CA ILE A 192 10.68 -10.18 2.45
C ILE A 192 9.75 -10.56 1.29
N LYS A 193 9.46 -9.61 0.41
CA LYS A 193 8.56 -9.78 -0.74
C LYS A 193 9.18 -9.11 -1.97
N LEU A 194 9.24 -9.80 -3.12
CA LEU A 194 10.03 -9.32 -4.27
C LEU A 194 9.49 -8.07 -4.97
N VAL A 195 8.18 -7.80 -4.88
CA VAL A 195 7.56 -6.66 -5.58
C VAL A 195 8.26 -5.32 -5.32
N PRO A 196 8.73 -4.99 -4.10
CA PRO A 196 9.50 -3.77 -3.84
C PRO A 196 10.81 -3.62 -4.61
N LEU A 197 11.33 -4.66 -5.27
CA LEU A 197 12.51 -4.51 -6.14
C LEU A 197 12.32 -3.46 -7.24
N ILE A 198 11.09 -3.18 -7.66
CA ILE A 198 10.78 -2.16 -8.67
C ILE A 198 11.25 -0.75 -8.26
N PHE A 199 11.40 -0.49 -6.97
CA PHE A 199 11.91 0.79 -6.49
C PHE A 199 13.39 1.00 -6.78
N ILE A 200 14.19 -0.06 -6.98
CA ILE A 200 15.62 0.07 -7.31
C ILE A 200 15.82 0.75 -8.67
N PRO A 201 15.27 0.23 -9.79
CA PRO A 201 15.37 0.91 -11.08
C PRO A 201 14.69 2.30 -11.07
N TYR A 202 13.60 2.48 -10.33
CA TYR A 202 13.02 3.81 -10.14
C TYR A 202 14.02 4.80 -9.51
N LEU A 203 14.71 4.41 -8.44
CA LEU A 203 15.72 5.25 -7.77
C LEU A 203 16.87 5.57 -8.71
N LEU A 204 17.36 4.61 -9.50
CA LEU A 204 18.38 4.82 -10.52
C LEU A 204 17.95 5.86 -11.56
N LEU A 205 16.76 5.67 -12.14
CA LEU A 205 16.19 6.58 -13.13
C LEU A 205 15.86 7.97 -12.56
N ALA A 206 15.54 8.06 -11.27
CA ALA A 206 15.34 9.32 -10.56
C ALA A 206 16.68 10.05 -10.25
N GLY A 207 17.82 9.45 -10.55
CA GLY A 207 19.15 9.99 -10.27
C GLY A 207 19.62 9.75 -8.83
N LYS A 208 18.95 8.89 -8.08
CA LYS A 208 19.26 8.57 -6.68
C LYS A 208 20.17 7.35 -6.55
N ARG A 209 21.33 7.39 -7.25
CA ARG A 209 22.26 6.25 -7.38
C ARG A 209 22.68 5.65 -6.05
N ARG A 210 23.05 6.50 -5.06
CA ARG A 210 23.42 6.03 -3.72
C ARG A 210 22.30 5.27 -3.05
N GLN A 211 21.07 5.78 -3.10
CA GLN A 211 19.89 5.12 -2.48
C GLN A 211 19.60 3.79 -3.16
N ALA A 212 19.71 3.73 -4.49
CA ALA A 212 19.58 2.50 -5.24
C ALA A 212 20.66 1.47 -4.85
N ALA A 213 21.93 1.90 -4.71
CA ALA A 213 23.01 1.03 -4.27
C ALA A 213 22.80 0.51 -2.84
N VAL A 214 22.33 1.37 -1.92
CA VAL A 214 21.98 0.95 -0.55
C VAL A 214 20.83 -0.05 -0.55
N ALA A 215 19.78 0.18 -1.36
CA ALA A 215 18.66 -0.76 -1.50
C ALA A 215 19.12 -2.11 -2.06
N THR A 216 19.96 -2.10 -3.09
CA THR A 216 20.53 -3.33 -3.66
C THR A 216 21.41 -4.08 -2.65
N ALA A 217 22.27 -3.35 -1.92
CA ALA A 217 23.10 -3.96 -0.89
C ALA A 217 22.27 -4.55 0.27
N ALA A 218 21.27 -3.82 0.76
CA ALA A 218 20.36 -4.33 1.79
C ALA A 218 19.61 -5.58 1.31
N PHE A 219 19.10 -5.58 0.08
CA PHE A 219 18.49 -6.75 -0.53
C PHE A 219 19.47 -7.93 -0.63
N ALA A 220 20.71 -7.70 -1.11
CA ALA A 220 21.74 -8.74 -1.20
C ALA A 220 22.07 -9.33 0.18
N VAL A 221 22.13 -8.50 1.23
CA VAL A 221 22.30 -8.97 2.60
C VAL A 221 21.15 -9.89 3.03
N THR A 222 19.89 -9.57 2.70
CA THR A 222 18.75 -10.45 3.01
C THR A 222 18.85 -11.80 2.28
N VAL A 223 19.31 -11.79 1.03
CA VAL A 223 19.56 -13.02 0.27
C VAL A 223 20.69 -13.84 0.92
N ALA A 224 21.79 -13.20 1.31
CA ALA A 224 22.89 -13.85 2.00
C ALA A 224 22.47 -14.47 3.34
N ILE A 225 21.66 -13.76 4.14
CA ILE A 225 21.07 -14.29 5.38
C ILE A 225 20.19 -15.51 5.07
N GLY A 226 19.39 -15.46 4.01
CA GLY A 226 18.57 -16.59 3.58
C GLY A 226 19.44 -17.82 3.24
N PHE A 227 20.52 -17.64 2.49
CA PHE A 227 21.44 -18.75 2.17
C PHE A 227 22.18 -19.27 3.40
N ALA A 228 22.60 -18.39 4.31
CA ALA A 228 23.28 -18.80 5.54
C ALA A 228 22.38 -19.62 6.47
N ALA A 229 21.12 -19.19 6.65
CA ALA A 229 20.17 -19.83 7.56
C ALA A 229 19.45 -21.03 6.94
N LEU A 230 19.09 -20.95 5.65
CA LEU A 230 18.22 -21.89 4.93
C LEU A 230 18.79 -22.24 3.55
N PRO A 231 20.00 -22.87 3.47
CA PRO A 231 20.73 -23.05 2.21
C PRO A 231 19.94 -23.83 1.15
N HIS A 232 19.29 -24.94 1.50
CA HIS A 232 18.50 -25.73 0.58
C HIS A 232 17.23 -25.02 0.07
N ALA A 233 16.54 -24.32 0.96
CA ALA A 233 15.37 -23.52 0.59
C ALA A 233 15.79 -22.36 -0.31
N SER A 234 16.92 -21.69 -0.01
CA SER A 234 17.47 -20.61 -0.84
C SER A 234 17.88 -21.10 -2.22
N ALA A 235 18.57 -22.22 -2.31
CA ALA A 235 18.90 -22.82 -3.60
C ALA A 235 17.63 -23.15 -4.40
N ARG A 236 16.62 -23.75 -3.80
CA ARG A 236 15.33 -24.03 -4.45
C ARG A 236 14.64 -22.75 -4.92
N TRP A 237 14.59 -21.72 -4.07
CA TRP A 237 13.94 -20.46 -4.41
C TRP A 237 14.63 -19.74 -5.56
N TRP A 238 15.95 -19.52 -5.44
CA TRP A 238 16.70 -18.67 -6.37
C TRP A 238 17.20 -19.41 -7.60
N LEU A 239 17.72 -20.64 -7.45
CA LEU A 239 18.43 -21.35 -8.53
C LEU A 239 17.49 -22.18 -9.39
N THR A 240 16.33 -22.64 -8.87
CA THR A 240 15.36 -23.39 -9.68
C THR A 240 14.25 -22.49 -10.25
N GLY A 241 14.27 -21.16 -9.94
CA GLY A 241 13.25 -20.24 -10.41
C GLY A 241 11.88 -20.45 -9.76
N TYR A 242 11.81 -21.03 -8.54
CA TYR A 242 10.56 -21.28 -7.85
C TYR A 242 9.68 -20.01 -7.73
N PHE A 243 10.30 -18.84 -7.52
CA PHE A 243 9.62 -17.54 -7.41
C PHE A 243 8.94 -17.05 -8.70
N LEU A 244 9.27 -17.63 -9.86
CA LEU A 244 8.66 -17.29 -11.15
C LEU A 244 7.30 -17.98 -11.37
N HIS A 245 6.97 -18.98 -10.56
CA HIS A 245 5.76 -19.78 -10.75
C HIS A 245 4.57 -19.16 -9.99
N SER A 246 3.84 -18.26 -10.62
CA SER A 246 2.65 -17.62 -10.06
C SER A 246 1.56 -18.62 -9.63
N SER A 247 1.50 -19.79 -10.24
CA SER A 247 0.59 -20.89 -9.85
C SER A 247 0.83 -21.41 -8.42
N ASN A 248 1.99 -21.14 -7.82
CA ASN A 248 2.24 -21.47 -6.42
C ASN A 248 1.50 -20.51 -5.46
N VAL A 249 1.18 -19.29 -5.92
CA VAL A 249 0.57 -18.23 -5.11
C VAL A 249 -0.95 -18.37 -5.05
N GLY A 250 -1.56 -19.01 -6.05
CA GLY A 250 -2.99 -19.22 -6.13
C GLY A 250 -3.53 -19.13 -7.56
N ASP A 251 -4.85 -19.07 -7.69
CA ASP A 251 -5.52 -18.95 -8.97
C ASP A 251 -5.37 -17.54 -9.54
N VAL A 252 -4.60 -17.41 -10.61
CA VAL A 252 -4.35 -16.13 -11.28
C VAL A 252 -5.65 -15.49 -11.80
N GLY A 253 -6.62 -16.29 -12.24
CA GLY A 253 -7.92 -15.82 -12.72
C GLY A 253 -8.91 -15.43 -11.61
N SER A 254 -8.55 -15.60 -10.33
CA SER A 254 -9.39 -15.22 -9.19
C SER A 254 -9.84 -13.76 -9.27
N LEU A 255 -11.08 -13.48 -8.85
CA LEU A 255 -11.61 -12.13 -8.64
C LEU A 255 -10.67 -11.27 -7.77
N LEU A 256 -10.15 -11.85 -6.71
CA LEU A 256 -9.30 -11.14 -5.75
C LEU A 256 -7.94 -10.76 -6.35
N ASN A 257 -7.53 -11.37 -7.47
CA ASN A 257 -6.34 -10.93 -8.19
C ASN A 257 -6.67 -9.75 -9.11
N GLN A 258 -6.27 -8.57 -8.70
CA GLN A 258 -6.50 -7.30 -9.36
C GLN A 258 -5.24 -6.79 -10.10
N SER A 259 -4.55 -7.70 -10.81
CA SER A 259 -3.41 -7.37 -11.68
C SER A 259 -3.83 -7.29 -13.16
N VAL A 260 -2.99 -6.67 -13.99
CA VAL A 260 -3.19 -6.68 -15.45
C VAL A 260 -3.15 -8.11 -15.98
N TYR A 261 -2.34 -8.99 -15.39
CA TYR A 261 -2.32 -10.40 -15.77
C TYR A 261 -3.68 -11.07 -15.56
N ALA A 262 -4.29 -10.88 -14.40
CA ALA A 262 -5.60 -11.43 -14.09
C ALA A 262 -6.69 -10.88 -15.04
N LEU A 263 -6.65 -9.58 -15.35
CA LEU A 263 -7.53 -8.96 -16.34
C LEU A 263 -7.41 -9.68 -17.70
N VAL A 264 -6.18 -9.85 -18.20
CA VAL A 264 -5.94 -10.49 -19.50
C VAL A 264 -6.32 -11.97 -19.45
N VAL A 265 -6.03 -12.70 -18.36
CA VAL A 265 -6.39 -14.11 -18.17
C VAL A 265 -7.91 -14.30 -18.22
N ARG A 266 -8.67 -13.45 -17.53
CA ARG A 266 -10.14 -13.48 -17.56
C ARG A 266 -10.71 -13.15 -18.93
N SER A 267 -10.09 -12.20 -19.64
CA SER A 267 -10.52 -11.79 -21.00
C SER A 267 -10.14 -12.77 -22.10
N ALA A 268 -9.00 -13.46 -21.96
CA ALA A 268 -8.50 -14.40 -22.95
C ALA A 268 -8.99 -15.86 -22.74
N GLY A 269 -9.78 -16.09 -21.70
CA GLY A 269 -10.30 -17.44 -21.40
C GLY A 269 -9.25 -18.38 -20.78
N GLY A 270 -8.08 -17.90 -20.33
CA GLY A 270 -7.10 -18.72 -19.64
C GLY A 270 -5.66 -18.22 -19.68
N VAL A 271 -4.85 -18.79 -18.82
CA VAL A 271 -3.44 -18.41 -18.59
C VAL A 271 -2.58 -18.55 -19.85
N ARG A 272 -2.72 -19.67 -20.58
CA ARG A 272 -1.87 -19.95 -21.73
C ARG A 272 -2.02 -18.92 -22.85
N ALA A 273 -3.27 -18.52 -23.15
CA ALA A 273 -3.56 -17.51 -24.16
C ALA A 273 -3.17 -16.10 -23.69
N ALA A 274 -3.28 -15.82 -22.41
CA ALA A 274 -3.03 -14.50 -21.82
C ALA A 274 -1.54 -14.12 -21.71
N THR A 275 -0.65 -15.10 -21.46
CA THR A 275 0.74 -14.84 -21.09
C THR A 275 1.52 -13.99 -22.09
N PRO A 276 1.48 -14.20 -23.42
CA PRO A 276 2.22 -13.35 -24.37
C PRO A 276 1.76 -11.89 -24.35
N ALA A 277 0.43 -11.66 -24.33
CA ALA A 277 -0.14 -10.33 -24.29
C ALA A 277 0.22 -9.62 -22.98
N TRP A 278 0.15 -10.33 -21.84
CA TRP A 278 0.56 -9.80 -20.55
C TRP A 278 2.04 -9.39 -20.52
N LEU A 279 2.95 -10.21 -21.06
CA LEU A 279 4.38 -9.87 -21.12
C LEU A 279 4.63 -8.58 -21.91
N GLY A 280 3.96 -8.41 -23.05
CA GLY A 280 4.02 -7.18 -23.84
C GLY A 280 3.49 -5.97 -23.06
N LEU A 281 2.33 -6.09 -22.42
CA LEU A 281 1.77 -5.04 -21.56
C LEU A 281 2.67 -4.71 -20.37
N CYS A 282 3.27 -5.72 -19.73
CA CYS A 282 4.22 -5.49 -18.64
C CYS A 282 5.42 -4.67 -19.07
N ALA A 283 6.00 -4.95 -20.23
CA ALA A 283 7.12 -4.18 -20.75
C ALA A 283 6.74 -2.71 -20.96
N VAL A 284 5.60 -2.45 -21.60
CA VAL A 284 5.10 -1.08 -21.85
C VAL A 284 4.76 -0.36 -20.54
N ILE A 285 3.99 -0.98 -19.65
CA ILE A 285 3.58 -0.37 -18.37
C ILE A 285 4.81 -0.09 -17.50
N THR A 286 5.78 -1.02 -17.44
CA THR A 286 7.02 -0.82 -16.69
C THR A 286 7.83 0.35 -17.25
N ALA A 287 8.04 0.41 -18.56
CA ALA A 287 8.80 1.49 -19.20
C ALA A 287 8.13 2.85 -18.96
N LEU A 288 6.85 2.99 -19.26
CA LEU A 288 6.09 4.23 -19.07
C LEU A 288 6.00 4.61 -17.60
N GLY A 289 5.73 3.66 -16.72
CA GLY A 289 5.56 3.91 -15.29
C GLY A 289 6.85 4.35 -14.62
N LEU A 290 7.97 3.66 -14.85
CA LEU A 290 9.26 4.04 -14.30
C LEU A 290 9.76 5.38 -14.88
N ALA A 291 9.54 5.63 -16.17
CA ALA A 291 9.88 6.92 -16.78
C ALA A 291 9.04 8.05 -16.16
N ALA A 292 7.73 7.88 -16.01
CA ALA A 292 6.85 8.84 -15.38
C ALA A 292 7.21 9.06 -13.90
N ALA A 293 7.43 8.01 -13.14
CA ALA A 293 7.84 8.05 -11.74
C ALA A 293 9.15 8.85 -11.55
N ALA A 294 10.18 8.53 -12.34
CA ALA A 294 11.45 9.22 -12.31
C ALA A 294 11.32 10.70 -12.72
N ARG A 295 10.50 10.99 -13.73
CA ARG A 295 10.26 12.37 -14.20
C ARG A 295 9.52 13.21 -13.16
N LEU A 296 8.51 12.64 -12.48
CA LEU A 296 7.82 13.29 -11.35
C LEU A 296 8.79 13.60 -10.21
N HIS A 297 9.63 12.63 -9.85
CA HIS A 297 10.64 12.82 -8.81
C HIS A 297 11.60 13.97 -9.16
N ARG A 298 12.20 13.93 -10.36
CA ARG A 298 13.13 14.97 -10.82
C ARG A 298 12.49 16.37 -10.96
N ARG A 299 11.16 16.43 -11.04
CA ARG A 299 10.37 17.67 -11.02
C ARG A 299 10.04 18.20 -9.63
N GLY A 300 10.60 17.60 -8.58
CA GLY A 300 10.35 17.98 -7.19
C GLY A 300 9.02 17.43 -6.61
N ARG A 301 8.49 16.36 -7.22
CA ARG A 301 7.30 15.65 -6.73
C ARG A 301 7.64 14.21 -6.34
N PRO A 302 8.54 14.00 -5.35
CA PRO A 302 9.04 12.66 -5.03
C PRO A 302 7.94 11.72 -4.55
N VAL A 303 6.94 12.21 -3.79
CA VAL A 303 5.81 11.41 -3.31
C VAL A 303 5.00 10.86 -4.49
N ALA A 304 4.64 11.71 -5.46
CA ALA A 304 3.95 11.26 -6.67
C ALA A 304 4.82 10.28 -7.48
N GLY A 305 6.13 10.47 -7.50
CA GLY A 305 7.08 9.58 -8.17
C GLY A 305 7.05 8.16 -7.58
N TRP A 306 7.26 8.02 -6.28
CA TRP A 306 7.29 6.68 -5.68
C TRP A 306 5.91 6.01 -5.65
N LEU A 307 4.81 6.77 -5.57
CA LEU A 307 3.46 6.22 -5.72
C LEU A 307 3.22 5.70 -7.14
N THR A 308 3.66 6.42 -8.17
CA THR A 308 3.61 5.93 -9.55
C THR A 308 4.40 4.64 -9.72
N CYS A 309 5.58 4.53 -9.08
CA CYS A 309 6.38 3.31 -9.06
C CYS A 309 5.64 2.15 -8.37
N ALA A 310 5.06 2.38 -7.18
CA ALA A 310 4.27 1.37 -6.45
C ALA A 310 3.09 0.87 -7.29
N LEU A 311 2.35 1.80 -7.91
CA LEU A 311 1.22 1.47 -8.78
C LEU A 311 1.68 0.67 -10.02
N THR A 312 2.84 1.02 -10.60
CA THR A 312 3.44 0.23 -11.68
C THR A 312 3.69 -1.20 -11.22
N GLY A 313 4.27 -1.39 -10.02
CA GLY A 313 4.49 -2.72 -9.43
C GLY A 313 3.21 -3.53 -9.27
N LEU A 314 2.12 -2.92 -8.80
CA LEU A 314 0.81 -3.57 -8.69
C LEU A 314 0.26 -4.02 -10.05
N LEU A 315 0.38 -3.18 -11.06
CA LEU A 315 -0.16 -3.47 -12.40
C LEU A 315 0.61 -4.60 -13.10
N VAL A 316 1.95 -4.62 -13.00
CA VAL A 316 2.79 -5.59 -13.71
C VAL A 316 3.00 -6.91 -12.98
N SER A 317 2.79 -6.93 -11.67
CA SER A 317 2.88 -8.16 -10.90
C SER A 317 1.90 -9.21 -11.44
N PRO A 318 2.28 -10.49 -11.58
CA PRO A 318 1.35 -11.53 -12.01
C PRO A 318 0.22 -11.76 -11.00
N VAL A 319 0.48 -11.44 -9.73
CA VAL A 319 -0.51 -11.55 -8.65
C VAL A 319 -0.49 -10.27 -7.82
N SER A 320 -1.60 -9.56 -7.86
CA SER A 320 -1.87 -8.38 -7.03
C SER A 320 -3.24 -8.55 -6.39
N TRP A 321 -3.25 -9.27 -5.25
CA TRP A 321 -4.48 -9.46 -4.51
C TRP A 321 -5.10 -8.12 -4.07
N ASP A 322 -6.38 -8.11 -3.79
CA ASP A 322 -7.13 -6.97 -3.27
C ASP A 322 -6.37 -6.22 -2.14
N HIS A 323 -5.88 -6.96 -1.16
CA HIS A 323 -5.11 -6.40 -0.04
C HIS A 323 -3.71 -5.85 -0.43
N HIS A 324 -3.17 -6.12 -1.61
CA HIS A 324 -1.96 -5.46 -2.10
C HIS A 324 -2.19 -3.99 -2.47
N TRP A 325 -3.46 -3.59 -2.70
CA TRP A 325 -3.84 -2.22 -3.06
C TRP A 325 -3.83 -1.24 -1.89
N VAL A 326 -3.25 -1.60 -0.75
CA VAL A 326 -3.03 -0.69 0.41
C VAL A 326 -2.35 0.63 0.03
N TRP A 327 -1.64 0.67 -1.10
CA TRP A 327 -1.04 1.89 -1.67
C TRP A 327 -2.05 2.98 -2.00
N ILE A 328 -3.34 2.70 -2.01
CA ILE A 328 -4.41 3.69 -2.12
C ILE A 328 -4.42 4.64 -0.91
N VAL A 329 -3.99 4.21 0.27
CA VAL A 329 -3.89 5.07 1.46
C VAL A 329 -3.01 6.30 1.20
N PRO A 330 -1.73 6.18 0.82
CA PRO A 330 -0.93 7.36 0.51
C PRO A 330 -1.38 8.10 -0.78
N VAL A 331 -2.09 7.46 -1.72
CA VAL A 331 -2.75 8.16 -2.84
C VAL A 331 -3.83 9.11 -2.31
N LEU A 332 -4.68 8.67 -1.38
CA LEU A 332 -5.69 9.53 -0.74
C LEU A 332 -5.05 10.71 0.00
N VAL A 333 -3.91 10.48 0.67
CA VAL A 333 -3.14 11.57 1.30
C VAL A 333 -2.71 12.63 0.28
N VAL A 334 -2.20 12.21 -0.89
CA VAL A 334 -1.77 13.13 -1.95
C VAL A 334 -2.96 13.88 -2.56
N LEU A 335 -4.09 13.21 -2.78
CA LEU A 335 -5.30 13.84 -3.31
C LEU A 335 -5.89 14.85 -2.32
N ALA A 336 -5.91 14.50 -1.03
CA ALA A 336 -6.34 15.43 0.03
C ALA A 336 -5.42 16.65 0.13
N ASP A 337 -4.10 16.47 0.06
CA ASP A 337 -3.13 17.58 0.01
C ASP A 337 -3.37 18.48 -1.21
N ALA A 338 -3.59 17.87 -2.38
CA ALA A 338 -3.88 18.61 -3.61
C ALA A 338 -5.19 19.40 -3.49
N ALA A 339 -6.24 18.81 -2.93
CA ALA A 339 -7.52 19.49 -2.68
C ALA A 339 -7.38 20.68 -1.74
N VAL A 340 -6.57 20.55 -0.68
CA VAL A 340 -6.32 21.63 0.29
C VAL A 340 -5.52 22.78 -0.34
N ARG A 341 -4.55 22.48 -1.19
CA ARG A 341 -3.66 23.50 -1.78
C ARG A 341 -4.21 24.15 -3.06
N ALA A 342 -5.09 23.46 -3.76
CA ALA A 342 -5.71 23.97 -4.97
C ALA A 342 -6.73 25.09 -4.67
N ARG A 343 -7.01 25.92 -5.66
CA ARG A 343 -7.99 27.02 -5.61
C ARG A 343 -9.04 26.83 -6.71
N GLY A 344 -10.21 27.45 -6.52
CA GLY A 344 -11.29 27.42 -7.50
C GLY A 344 -11.78 26.00 -7.82
N ALA A 345 -12.15 25.73 -9.06
CA ALA A 345 -12.69 24.45 -9.50
C ALA A 345 -11.73 23.27 -9.30
N ALA A 346 -10.41 23.49 -9.39
CA ALA A 346 -9.41 22.43 -9.19
C ALA A 346 -9.48 21.84 -7.78
N ARG A 347 -9.80 22.64 -6.74
CA ARG A 347 -10.01 22.16 -5.38
C ARG A 347 -11.08 21.09 -5.34
N TRP A 348 -12.23 21.39 -5.91
CA TRP A 348 -13.37 20.49 -5.94
C TRP A 348 -13.12 19.26 -6.81
N GLY A 349 -12.38 19.41 -7.92
CA GLY A 349 -11.95 18.29 -8.75
C GLY A 349 -11.08 17.28 -7.97
N TYR A 350 -10.09 17.75 -7.21
CA TYR A 350 -9.27 16.85 -6.37
C TYR A 350 -10.06 16.26 -5.20
N ALA A 351 -10.97 17.03 -4.59
CA ALA A 351 -11.82 16.52 -3.53
C ALA A 351 -12.78 15.43 -4.05
N ALA A 352 -13.40 15.66 -5.20
CA ALA A 352 -14.27 14.68 -5.86
C ALA A 352 -13.50 13.41 -6.25
N LEU A 353 -12.28 13.55 -6.79
CA LEU A 353 -11.44 12.40 -7.11
C LEU A 353 -11.04 11.63 -5.85
N ALA A 354 -10.68 12.32 -4.75
CA ALA A 354 -10.38 11.65 -3.49
C ALA A 354 -11.60 10.89 -2.94
N ALA A 355 -12.79 11.50 -3.00
CA ALA A 355 -14.04 10.87 -2.58
C ALA A 355 -14.38 9.66 -3.47
N ALA A 356 -14.23 9.77 -4.78
CA ALA A 356 -14.46 8.68 -5.73
C ALA A 356 -13.51 7.51 -5.47
N VAL A 357 -12.21 7.78 -5.26
CA VAL A 357 -11.23 6.74 -4.91
C VAL A 357 -11.56 6.10 -3.56
N ALA A 358 -11.90 6.90 -2.54
CA ALA A 358 -12.29 6.36 -1.24
C ALA A 358 -13.57 5.51 -1.32
N ALA A 359 -14.54 5.92 -2.12
CA ALA A 359 -15.77 5.15 -2.34
C ALA A 359 -15.50 3.85 -3.11
N LEU A 360 -14.68 3.90 -4.16
CA LEU A 360 -14.36 2.73 -4.99
C LEU A 360 -13.61 1.66 -4.19
N PHE A 361 -12.66 2.07 -3.34
CA PHE A 361 -11.88 1.17 -2.50
C PHE A 361 -12.45 1.02 -1.09
N GLY A 362 -13.64 1.55 -0.81
CA GLY A 362 -14.28 1.46 0.50
C GLY A 362 -14.69 0.03 0.86
N ALA A 363 -14.61 -0.29 2.14
CA ALA A 363 -15.06 -1.55 2.72
C ALA A 363 -16.60 -1.54 2.88
N TRP A 364 -17.30 -1.66 1.77
CA TRP A 364 -18.75 -1.71 1.77
C TRP A 364 -19.25 -3.08 2.27
N PRO A 365 -20.38 -3.13 2.99
CA PRO A 365 -21.00 -4.39 3.40
C PRO A 365 -21.28 -5.27 2.20
N ASP A 366 -20.88 -6.53 2.27
CA ASP A 366 -21.16 -7.52 1.24
C ASP A 366 -22.44 -8.28 1.58
N HIS A 367 -23.45 -8.20 0.72
CA HIS A 367 -24.71 -8.92 0.87
C HIS A 367 -24.58 -10.43 0.56
N TRP A 368 -23.48 -10.86 -0.04
CA TRP A 368 -23.31 -12.21 -0.57
C TRP A 368 -22.60 -13.18 0.37
N ALA A 369 -21.98 -12.68 1.42
CA ALA A 369 -21.27 -13.52 2.38
C ALA A 369 -22.20 -14.26 3.36
N GLY A 370 -23.52 -14.17 3.21
CA GLY A 370 -24.54 -14.75 4.09
C GLY A 370 -24.85 -13.88 5.32
N PRO A 371 -25.94 -14.18 6.03
CA PRO A 371 -26.30 -13.41 7.21
C PRO A 371 -25.22 -13.53 8.30
N GLY A 372 -24.57 -12.41 8.60
CA GLY A 372 -23.54 -12.29 9.64
C GLY A 372 -22.10 -12.36 9.16
N ALA A 373 -21.82 -12.51 7.86
CA ALA A 373 -20.47 -12.47 7.33
C ALA A 373 -20.17 -11.07 6.79
N LEU A 374 -19.66 -10.21 7.64
CA LEU A 374 -19.07 -8.92 7.24
C LEU A 374 -17.61 -9.12 6.83
N VAL A 375 -17.36 -9.92 5.80
CA VAL A 375 -16.07 -9.93 5.14
C VAL A 375 -16.05 -8.72 4.22
N PRO A 376 -15.24 -7.69 4.48
CA PRO A 376 -15.22 -6.49 3.65
C PRO A 376 -14.56 -6.82 2.31
N GLN A 377 -15.36 -7.12 1.30
CA GLN A 377 -14.90 -7.27 -0.09
C GLN A 377 -15.12 -6.00 -0.90
N GLY A 378 -15.68 -4.98 -0.27
CA GLY A 378 -15.96 -3.72 -0.91
C GLY A 378 -16.83 -3.88 -2.17
N LEU A 379 -16.60 -3.02 -3.16
CA LEU A 379 -17.32 -3.10 -4.44
C LEU A 379 -16.95 -4.33 -5.28
N LEU A 380 -15.83 -4.99 -5.00
CA LEU A 380 -15.47 -6.24 -5.68
C LEU A 380 -16.51 -7.34 -5.40
N GLY A 381 -16.97 -7.46 -4.15
CA GLY A 381 -18.03 -8.39 -3.77
C GLY A 381 -19.38 -8.05 -4.39
N PHE A 382 -19.68 -6.76 -4.51
CA PHE A 382 -20.99 -6.27 -4.95
C PHE A 382 -21.38 -6.70 -6.38
N PHE A 383 -20.41 -6.79 -7.29
CA PHE A 383 -20.62 -7.13 -8.69
C PHE A 383 -20.46 -8.62 -8.99
N THR A 384 -20.12 -9.44 -8.00
CA THR A 384 -19.83 -10.83 -8.25
C THR A 384 -21.04 -11.73 -8.27
N GLY A 385 -22.11 -11.39 -7.56
CA GLY A 385 -23.30 -12.22 -7.46
C GLY A 385 -22.95 -13.68 -7.08
N PRO A 386 -23.92 -14.58 -7.02
CA PRO A 386 -23.68 -16.00 -6.78
C PRO A 386 -23.10 -16.69 -8.04
N HIS A 387 -21.98 -16.15 -8.60
CA HIS A 387 -21.38 -16.78 -9.75
C HIS A 387 -20.49 -17.95 -9.33
N PRO A 388 -20.71 -19.12 -9.89
CA PRO A 388 -19.82 -20.26 -9.72
C PRO A 388 -18.40 -19.88 -10.18
N VAL A 389 -17.40 -20.26 -9.39
CA VAL A 389 -15.97 -19.99 -9.66
C VAL A 389 -15.52 -20.45 -11.06
N HIS A 390 -16.23 -21.42 -11.66
CA HIS A 390 -15.95 -21.90 -13.02
C HIS A 390 -16.35 -20.92 -14.14
N LEU A 391 -17.18 -19.89 -13.87
CA LEU A 391 -17.56 -18.87 -14.86
C LEU A 391 -16.60 -17.68 -14.95
N LYS A 392 -15.49 -17.68 -14.23
CA LYS A 392 -14.49 -16.58 -14.21
C LYS A 392 -13.93 -16.20 -15.59
N TYR A 393 -14.05 -17.05 -16.59
CA TYR A 393 -13.62 -16.80 -17.96
C TYR A 393 -14.76 -16.45 -18.92
N HIS A 394 -15.98 -16.31 -18.40
CA HIS A 394 -17.18 -16.01 -19.19
C HIS A 394 -17.90 -14.80 -18.62
N LEU A 395 -17.13 -13.76 -18.28
CA LEU A 395 -17.67 -12.51 -17.77
C LEU A 395 -18.39 -11.74 -18.87
N TYR A 396 -19.54 -11.15 -18.57
CA TYR A 396 -20.31 -10.32 -19.50
C TYR A 396 -20.89 -9.08 -18.81
N GLY A 397 -21.16 -8.04 -19.60
CA GLY A 397 -21.77 -6.80 -19.12
C GLY A 397 -20.99 -6.16 -17.97
N LEU A 398 -21.69 -5.79 -16.91
CA LEU A 398 -21.11 -5.13 -15.72
C LEU A 398 -20.14 -6.02 -14.94
N GLN A 399 -20.19 -7.35 -15.10
CA GLN A 399 -19.24 -8.25 -14.47
C GLN A 399 -17.81 -8.02 -14.93
N VAL A 400 -17.61 -7.70 -16.21
CA VAL A 400 -16.30 -7.37 -16.77
C VAL A 400 -15.69 -6.18 -16.02
N ILE A 401 -16.50 -5.20 -15.68
CA ILE A 401 -16.06 -4.03 -14.91
C ILE A 401 -15.85 -4.41 -13.44
N GLY A 402 -16.85 -5.03 -12.81
CA GLY A 402 -16.83 -5.35 -11.38
C GLY A 402 -15.69 -6.28 -10.98
N TRP A 403 -15.43 -7.31 -11.79
CA TRP A 403 -14.32 -8.26 -11.54
C TRP A 403 -12.93 -7.66 -11.77
N ASN A 404 -12.84 -6.51 -12.40
CA ASN A 404 -11.58 -5.84 -12.72
C ASN A 404 -11.49 -4.43 -12.14
N LEU A 405 -12.30 -4.11 -11.13
CA LEU A 405 -12.53 -2.75 -10.67
C LEU A 405 -11.24 -2.05 -10.21
N TYR A 406 -10.41 -2.72 -9.38
CA TYR A 406 -9.19 -2.11 -8.86
C TYR A 406 -8.12 -1.97 -9.93
N VAL A 407 -7.95 -2.97 -10.79
CA VAL A 407 -6.99 -2.86 -11.90
C VAL A 407 -7.39 -1.78 -12.90
N LEU A 408 -8.68 -1.62 -13.21
CA LEU A 408 -9.18 -0.54 -14.08
C LEU A 408 -8.97 0.84 -13.45
N ALA A 409 -9.28 1.00 -12.17
CA ALA A 409 -8.98 2.22 -11.42
C ALA A 409 -7.48 2.49 -11.37
N GLY A 410 -6.67 1.46 -11.17
CA GLY A 410 -5.22 1.53 -11.21
C GLY A 410 -4.69 1.99 -12.55
N VAL A 411 -5.21 1.47 -13.65
CA VAL A 411 -4.85 1.92 -15.02
C VAL A 411 -5.23 3.40 -15.22
N ALA A 412 -6.40 3.84 -14.73
CA ALA A 412 -6.81 5.23 -14.81
C ALA A 412 -5.88 6.17 -14.01
N LEU A 413 -5.53 5.79 -12.77
CA LEU A 413 -4.56 6.53 -11.94
C LEU A 413 -3.16 6.53 -12.56
N PHE A 414 -2.74 5.43 -13.15
CA PHE A 414 -1.48 5.31 -13.88
C PHE A 414 -1.46 6.25 -15.09
N ALA A 415 -2.50 6.25 -15.91
CA ALA A 415 -2.62 7.15 -17.06
C ALA A 415 -2.56 8.62 -16.61
N LEU A 416 -3.27 8.98 -15.53
CA LEU A 416 -3.21 10.31 -14.93
C LEU A 416 -1.78 10.69 -14.51
N ALA A 417 -1.04 9.77 -13.89
CA ALA A 417 0.35 10.00 -13.49
C ALA A 417 1.27 10.20 -14.71
N VAL A 418 1.13 9.38 -15.75
CA VAL A 418 1.90 9.49 -17.01
C VAL A 418 1.62 10.83 -17.70
N VAL A 419 0.35 11.21 -17.85
CA VAL A 419 -0.04 12.51 -18.44
C VAL A 419 0.49 13.66 -17.59
N THR A 420 0.41 13.59 -16.27
CA THR A 420 0.94 14.61 -15.36
C THR A 420 2.46 14.73 -15.50
N ALA A 421 3.15 13.62 -15.65
CA ALA A 421 4.59 13.59 -15.90
C ALA A 421 4.97 14.14 -17.29
N ALA A 422 4.13 13.99 -18.29
CA ALA A 422 4.38 14.48 -19.65
C ALA A 422 4.19 16.00 -19.78
N ARG A 423 3.27 16.63 -19.05
CA ARG A 423 2.97 18.07 -19.15
C ARG A 423 4.23 18.91 -18.99
N PRO A 424 4.46 19.96 -19.83
CA PRO A 424 5.59 20.86 -19.68
C PRO A 424 5.55 21.58 -18.32
N ARG A 425 6.73 21.96 -17.78
CA ARG A 425 6.76 22.86 -16.63
C ARG A 425 6.11 24.18 -17.03
N PRO A 426 5.21 24.77 -16.22
CA PRO A 426 4.82 26.15 -16.45
C PRO A 426 6.11 26.99 -16.44
N VAL A 427 6.36 27.71 -17.55
CA VAL A 427 7.47 28.64 -17.64
C VAL A 427 7.26 29.65 -16.52
N ARG A 428 8.16 29.68 -15.53
CA ARG A 428 8.16 30.79 -14.56
C ARG A 428 8.35 32.06 -15.39
N ALA A 429 7.31 32.89 -15.49
CA ALA A 429 7.44 34.21 -16.07
C ALA A 429 8.61 34.90 -15.34
N TRP A 430 9.65 35.24 -16.10
CA TRP A 430 10.76 36.01 -15.59
C TRP A 430 10.21 37.32 -15.04
N PRO A 431 10.52 37.70 -13.79
CA PRO A 431 10.06 38.99 -13.29
C PRO A 431 10.54 40.06 -14.27
N ARG A 432 9.63 40.79 -14.91
CA ARG A 432 9.99 41.92 -15.74
C ARG A 432 10.81 42.87 -14.88
N PRO A 433 12.00 43.36 -15.37
CA PRO A 433 12.73 44.36 -14.65
C PRO A 433 11.78 45.55 -14.41
N ARG A 434 11.63 45.96 -13.14
CA ARG A 434 10.94 47.21 -12.82
C ARG A 434 11.72 48.32 -13.49
N GLY A 435 11.15 48.95 -14.51
CA GLY A 435 11.69 50.14 -15.14
C GLY A 435 11.98 51.18 -14.06
N ARG A 436 13.14 51.79 -14.15
CA ARG A 436 13.56 52.94 -13.34
C ARG A 436 12.71 54.15 -13.66
#